data_a99dea8410df3dc925ea15e7c5c07e6f
#
_entry.id   a99dea8410df3dc925ea15e7c5c07e6f
#
_cell.length_a   1.000
_cell.length_b   1.000
_cell.length_c   1.000
_cell.angle_alpha   90.00
_cell.angle_beta   90.00
_cell.angle_gamma   90.00
#
_symmetry.space_group_name_H-M   'P 1'
#
loop_
_entity.id
_entity.type
_entity.pdbx_description
1 polymer ?
#
loop_
_entity_poly.entity_id
_entity_poly.type
_entity_poly.pdbx_seq_one_letter_code
_entity_poly.pdbx_strand_id
1 'polypeptide(L)'
;AVGPDITPYFTKDHRLSHLISKAGTIVDDPVWQLPLHAPYETMIEPGIANLDNAPRGGFAGAITAALFLNRFVTNTSKFVHFDCYGWQPKANPARPKGGIGQGIRALFEALPEILGL
;
A
#
# COMPACT_ATOMS: atom_id res chain seq x y z
N ALA A 1 -1.55 2.07 11.78
CA ALA A 1 -2.99 2.29 11.85
C ALA A 1 -3.78 0.98 11.85
N VAL A 2 -3.35 0.00 11.05
CA VAL A 2 -4.06 -1.28 10.88
C VAL A 2 -3.36 -2.46 11.57
N GLY A 3 -2.34 -2.21 12.35
CA GLY A 3 -1.56 -3.23 13.03
C GLY A 3 -0.52 -3.89 12.12
N PRO A 4 0.27 -4.82 12.67
CA PRO A 4 1.38 -5.43 11.92
C PRO A 4 0.98 -6.54 10.97
N ASP A 5 -0.24 -7.07 11.09
CA ASP A 5 -0.67 -8.26 10.34
C ASP A 5 -1.42 -7.94 9.06
N ILE A 6 -1.93 -6.73 8.93
CA ILE A 6 -2.70 -6.29 7.77
C ILE A 6 -1.87 -5.28 6.98
N THR A 7 -1.71 -5.50 5.69
CA THR A 7 -0.96 -4.58 4.84
C THR A 7 -1.89 -3.55 4.23
N PRO A 8 -1.75 -2.25 4.57
CA PRO A 8 -2.48 -1.20 3.89
C PRO A 8 -2.03 -1.08 2.43
N TYR A 9 -2.99 -0.82 1.55
CA TYR A 9 -2.66 -0.49 0.17
C TYR A 9 -3.50 0.68 -0.33
N PHE A 10 -3.03 1.30 -1.41
CA PHE A 10 -3.59 2.54 -1.95
C PHE A 10 -3.70 2.43 -3.47
N THR A 11 -4.87 2.74 -3.99
CA THR A 11 -5.11 2.86 -5.44
C THR A 11 -6.36 3.71 -5.68
N LYS A 12 -6.41 4.38 -6.82
CA LYS A 12 -7.63 5.06 -7.30
C LYS A 12 -8.47 4.18 -8.21
N ASP A 13 -7.91 3.06 -8.65
CA ASP A 13 -8.59 2.14 -9.57
C ASP A 13 -9.44 1.15 -8.78
N HIS A 14 -10.77 1.25 -8.93
CA HIS A 14 -11.72 0.41 -8.21
C HIS A 14 -11.64 -1.06 -8.60
N ARG A 15 -11.34 -1.36 -9.86
CA ARG A 15 -11.18 -2.74 -10.32
C ARG A 15 -9.94 -3.37 -9.70
N LEU A 16 -8.82 -2.66 -9.70
CA LEU A 16 -7.60 -3.08 -9.02
C LEU A 16 -7.86 -3.37 -7.54
N SER A 17 -8.53 -2.44 -6.87
CA SER A 17 -8.86 -2.58 -5.45
C SER A 17 -9.69 -3.83 -5.18
N HIS A 18 -10.73 -4.06 -5.96
CA HIS A 18 -11.58 -5.23 -5.81
C HIS A 18 -10.79 -6.55 -6.00
N LEU A 19 -9.96 -6.62 -7.04
CA LEU A 19 -9.16 -7.80 -7.35
C LEU A 19 -8.12 -8.10 -6.26
N ILE A 20 -7.44 -7.07 -5.76
CA ILE A 20 -6.43 -7.21 -4.70
C ILE A 20 -7.07 -7.64 -3.38
N SER A 21 -8.17 -7.03 -2.99
CA SER A 21 -8.88 -7.38 -1.76
C SER A 21 -9.41 -8.82 -1.79
N LYS A 22 -10.00 -9.23 -2.90
CA LYS A 22 -10.47 -10.61 -3.12
C LYS A 22 -9.32 -11.60 -3.05
N ALA A 23 -8.24 -11.32 -3.74
CA ALA A 23 -7.05 -12.17 -3.76
C ALA A 23 -6.43 -12.34 -2.37
N GLY A 24 -6.32 -11.25 -1.61
CA GLY A 24 -5.81 -11.29 -0.24
C GLY A 24 -6.59 -12.24 0.66
N THR A 25 -7.90 -12.29 0.51
CA THR A 25 -8.76 -13.25 1.22
C THR A 25 -8.50 -14.69 0.78
N ILE A 26 -8.38 -14.92 -0.53
CA ILE A 26 -8.17 -16.27 -1.09
C ILE A 26 -6.85 -16.88 -0.61
N VAL A 27 -5.78 -16.08 -0.57
CA VAL A 27 -4.43 -16.59 -0.26
C VAL A 27 -3.99 -16.33 1.19
N ASP A 28 -4.91 -15.88 2.04
CA ASP A 28 -4.61 -15.54 3.43
C ASP A 28 -3.40 -14.60 3.57
N ASP A 29 -3.45 -13.53 2.79
CA ASP A 29 -2.49 -12.42 2.86
C ASP A 29 -3.29 -11.13 3.09
N PRO A 30 -3.59 -10.79 4.36
CA PRO A 30 -4.53 -9.73 4.69
C PRO A 30 -4.07 -8.37 4.16
N VAL A 31 -4.94 -7.75 3.40
CA VAL A 31 -4.72 -6.39 2.87
C VAL A 31 -5.95 -5.53 3.13
N TRP A 32 -5.77 -4.22 3.25
CA TRP A 32 -6.87 -3.29 3.45
C TRP A 32 -6.61 -1.98 2.72
N GLN A 33 -7.58 -1.54 1.92
CA GLN A 33 -7.45 -0.29 1.19
C GLN A 33 -7.58 0.91 2.13
N LEU A 34 -6.62 1.82 2.05
CA LEU A 34 -6.69 3.15 2.64
C LEU A 34 -6.82 4.21 1.52
N PRO A 35 -7.41 5.38 1.83
CA PRO A 35 -7.67 6.38 0.81
C PRO A 35 -6.41 7.17 0.41
N LEU A 36 -6.30 7.51 -0.87
CA LEU A 36 -5.43 8.58 -1.35
C LEU A 36 -6.15 9.92 -1.13
N HIS A 37 -6.17 10.39 0.11
CA HIS A 37 -6.92 11.56 0.53
C HIS A 37 -6.30 12.85 -0.02
N ALA A 38 -6.88 13.38 -1.07
CA ALA A 38 -6.32 14.51 -1.82
C ALA A 38 -5.99 15.76 -0.98
N PRO A 39 -6.79 16.14 0.05
CA PRO A 39 -6.41 17.27 0.90
C PRO A 39 -5.05 17.15 1.60
N TYR A 40 -4.55 15.91 1.79
CA TYR A 40 -3.23 15.70 2.39
C TYR A 40 -2.06 15.93 1.43
N GLU A 41 -2.34 16.22 0.16
CA GLU A 41 -1.31 16.63 -0.80
C GLU A 41 -0.49 17.83 -0.32
N THR A 42 -1.12 18.74 0.41
CA THR A 42 -0.45 19.92 0.96
C THR A 42 0.62 19.57 2.00
N MET A 43 0.53 18.39 2.62
CA MET A 43 1.51 17.93 3.62
C MET A 43 2.85 17.52 2.99
N ILE A 44 2.87 17.21 1.69
CA ILE A 44 4.06 16.80 0.96
C ILE A 44 4.61 17.91 0.05
N GLU A 45 4.05 19.10 0.09
CA GLU A 45 4.51 20.27 -0.66
C GLU A 45 5.31 21.20 0.25
N PRO A 46 6.65 21.13 0.21
CA PRO A 46 7.51 22.04 0.97
C PRO A 46 7.52 23.43 0.34
N GLY A 47 7.84 24.45 1.13
CA GLY A 47 7.95 25.82 0.61
C GLY A 47 9.15 26.07 -0.30
N ILE A 48 10.15 25.19 -0.34
CA ILE A 48 11.43 25.41 -1.02
C ILE A 48 11.78 24.29 -2.00
N ALA A 49 11.55 23.00 -1.65
CA ALA A 49 11.81 21.85 -2.51
C ALA A 49 10.58 21.49 -3.33
N ASN A 50 10.75 20.67 -4.38
CA ASN A 50 9.63 20.26 -5.23
C ASN A 50 8.62 19.38 -4.50
N LEU A 51 9.10 18.42 -3.70
CA LEU A 51 8.27 17.52 -2.92
C LEU A 51 8.97 17.16 -1.62
N ASP A 52 8.19 16.96 -0.57
CA ASP A 52 8.68 16.48 0.72
C ASP A 52 8.26 15.01 0.90
N ASN A 53 9.25 14.12 0.97
CA ASN A 53 9.02 12.69 1.19
C ASN A 53 8.91 12.30 2.68
N ALA A 54 9.19 13.24 3.59
CA ALA A 54 9.10 13.06 5.03
C ALA A 54 8.45 14.29 5.67
N PRO A 55 7.15 14.53 5.41
CA PRO A 55 6.47 15.73 5.89
C PRO A 55 6.46 15.79 7.41
N ARG A 56 6.54 17.02 7.92
CA ARG A 56 6.46 17.29 9.35
C ARG A 56 5.05 17.01 9.88
N GLY A 57 4.97 16.46 11.07
CA GLY A 57 3.72 16.07 11.70
C GLY A 57 3.62 14.55 11.82
N GLY A 58 3.03 14.05 12.89
CA GLY A 58 2.99 12.63 13.21
C GLY A 58 1.82 11.85 12.60
N PHE A 59 1.01 12.48 11.74
CA PHE A 59 -0.23 11.88 11.25
C PHE A 59 -0.18 11.49 9.78
N ALA A 60 -0.95 10.45 9.43
CA ALA A 60 -1.20 10.03 8.05
C ALA A 60 0.05 9.67 7.24
N GLY A 61 1.10 9.14 7.89
CA GLY A 61 2.36 8.79 7.22
C GLY A 61 2.20 7.85 6.03
N ALA A 62 1.36 6.83 6.18
CA ALA A 62 1.09 5.88 5.09
C ALA A 62 0.40 6.55 3.90
N ILE A 63 -0.57 7.42 4.17
CA ILE A 63 -1.31 8.15 3.12
C ILE A 63 -0.38 9.14 2.41
N THR A 64 0.42 9.89 3.15
CA THR A 64 1.36 10.84 2.54
C THR A 64 2.45 10.16 1.74
N ALA A 65 2.96 9.01 2.18
CA ALA A 65 3.89 8.19 1.42
C ALA A 65 3.28 7.74 0.08
N ALA A 66 2.04 7.26 0.10
CA ALA A 66 1.34 6.84 -1.10
C ALA A 66 1.08 8.03 -2.05
N LEU A 67 0.66 9.17 -1.52
CA LEU A 67 0.46 10.39 -2.32
C LEU A 67 1.76 10.87 -2.95
N PHE A 68 2.86 10.85 -2.20
CA PHE A 68 4.18 11.20 -2.71
C PHE A 68 4.56 10.32 -3.92
N LEU A 69 4.46 9.01 -3.78
CA LEU A 69 4.81 8.07 -4.86
C LEU A 69 3.87 8.21 -6.05
N ASN A 70 2.59 8.45 -5.81
CA ASN A 70 1.62 8.64 -6.88
C ASN A 70 1.93 9.85 -7.77
N ARG A 71 2.64 10.87 -7.25
CA ARG A 71 3.09 12.04 -8.03
C ARG A 71 4.00 11.68 -9.19
N PHE A 72 4.74 10.58 -9.10
CA PHE A 72 5.66 10.12 -10.15
C PHE A 72 4.98 9.26 -11.22
N VAL A 73 3.70 8.93 -11.07
CA VAL A 73 2.95 8.09 -12.00
C VAL A 73 2.03 8.98 -12.84
N THR A 74 2.40 9.20 -14.10
CA THR A 74 1.72 10.17 -14.99
C THR A 74 1.00 9.53 -16.17
N ASN A 75 1.37 8.30 -16.57
CA ASN A 75 0.91 7.69 -17.82
C ASN A 75 -0.06 6.51 -17.62
N THR A 76 -0.44 6.20 -16.39
CA THR A 76 -1.37 5.11 -16.10
C THR A 76 -2.24 5.43 -14.89
N SER A 77 -3.46 4.92 -14.87
CA SER A 77 -4.33 4.91 -13.69
C SER A 77 -4.12 3.67 -12.81
N LYS A 78 -3.36 2.69 -13.31
CA LYS A 78 -3.12 1.40 -12.62
C LYS A 78 -1.95 1.50 -11.65
N PHE A 79 -2.04 2.45 -10.74
CA PHE A 79 -1.09 2.60 -9.63
C PHE A 79 -1.61 1.86 -8.41
N VAL A 80 -0.73 1.14 -7.74
CA VAL A 80 -0.97 0.61 -6.40
C VAL A 80 0.30 0.75 -5.56
N HIS A 81 0.13 1.19 -4.34
CA HIS A 81 1.19 1.25 -3.34
C HIS A 81 0.81 0.39 -2.15
N PHE A 82 1.73 -0.42 -1.66
CA PHE A 82 1.59 -1.19 -0.42
C PHE A 82 2.51 -0.61 0.63
N ASP A 83 2.00 -0.34 1.81
CA ASP A 83 2.77 0.14 2.95
C ASP A 83 2.98 -1.02 3.92
N CYS A 84 4.08 -1.75 3.75
CA CYS A 84 4.33 -3.00 4.44
C CYS A 84 5.12 -2.79 5.72
N TYR A 85 4.66 -3.37 6.84
CA TYR A 85 5.48 -3.49 8.04
C TYR A 85 6.68 -4.43 7.83
N GLY A 86 6.45 -5.56 7.13
CA GLY A 86 7.52 -6.43 6.65
C GLY A 86 8.27 -7.21 7.75
N TRP A 87 7.72 -7.30 8.95
CA TRP A 87 8.37 -7.94 10.08
C TRP A 87 7.40 -8.79 10.89
N GLN A 88 7.81 -10.04 11.18
CA GLN A 88 7.10 -10.97 12.06
C GLN A 88 7.73 -10.93 13.44
N PRO A 89 7.09 -10.30 14.45
CA PRO A 89 7.70 -10.12 15.76
C PRO A 89 7.77 -11.43 16.58
N LYS A 90 6.86 -12.36 16.31
CA LYS A 90 6.79 -13.66 16.97
C LYS A 90 6.63 -14.75 15.93
N ALA A 91 7.28 -15.91 16.19
CA ALA A 91 7.10 -17.07 15.32
C ALA A 91 5.67 -17.62 15.41
N ASN A 92 5.07 -17.89 14.25
CA ASN A 92 3.80 -18.59 14.09
C ASN A 92 4.01 -19.77 13.12
N PRO A 93 3.09 -20.74 13.05
CA PRO A 93 3.18 -21.82 12.07
C PRO A 93 3.38 -21.26 10.65
N ALA A 94 4.39 -21.79 9.94
CA ALA A 94 4.80 -21.34 8.60
C ALA A 94 5.28 -19.87 8.49
N ARG A 95 5.40 -19.16 9.63
CA ARG A 95 5.85 -17.76 9.67
C ARG A 95 6.87 -17.56 10.77
N PRO A 96 8.17 -17.78 10.51
CA PRO A 96 9.21 -17.59 11.51
C PRO A 96 9.36 -16.10 11.88
N LYS A 97 9.90 -15.85 13.05
CA LYS A 97 10.29 -14.50 13.46
C LYS A 97 11.31 -13.93 12.46
N GLY A 98 11.15 -12.68 12.07
CA GLY A 98 12.06 -12.00 11.15
C GLY A 98 11.33 -11.27 10.03
N GLY A 99 12.05 -11.03 8.96
CA GLY A 99 11.48 -10.43 7.75
C GLY A 99 10.39 -11.31 7.13
N ILE A 100 9.31 -10.68 6.68
CA ILE A 100 8.18 -11.39 6.08
C ILE A 100 7.66 -10.62 4.87
N GLY A 101 7.29 -11.34 3.80
CA GLY A 101 6.60 -10.76 2.66
C GLY A 101 5.13 -10.55 3.00
N GLN A 102 4.65 -9.32 2.84
CA GLN A 102 3.26 -8.94 3.06
C GLN A 102 2.72 -8.28 1.80
N GLY A 103 1.48 -8.63 1.41
CA GLY A 103 0.84 -8.13 0.20
C GLY A 103 1.31 -8.80 -1.10
N ILE A 104 2.43 -9.51 -1.07
CA ILE A 104 3.04 -10.13 -2.25
C ILE A 104 2.17 -11.25 -2.81
N ARG A 105 1.64 -12.12 -1.94
CA ARG A 105 0.79 -13.24 -2.36
C ARG A 105 -0.56 -12.73 -2.89
N ALA A 106 -1.13 -11.73 -2.23
CA ALA A 106 -2.36 -11.08 -2.70
C ALA A 106 -2.17 -10.49 -4.09
N LEU A 107 -1.08 -9.76 -4.31
CA LEU A 107 -0.78 -9.17 -5.62
C LEU A 107 -0.53 -10.25 -6.67
N PHE A 108 0.25 -11.27 -6.36
CA PHE A 108 0.54 -12.37 -7.28
C PHE A 108 -0.74 -13.10 -7.72
N GLU A 109 -1.65 -13.36 -6.78
CA GLU A 109 -2.94 -14.00 -7.07
C GLU A 109 -3.83 -13.12 -7.96
N ALA A 110 -3.83 -11.80 -7.71
CA ALA A 110 -4.65 -10.86 -8.48
C ALA A 110 -4.07 -10.55 -9.87
N LEU A 111 -2.77 -10.72 -10.05
CA LEU A 111 -2.04 -10.21 -11.22
C LEU A 111 -2.55 -10.72 -12.57
N PRO A 112 -2.89 -12.02 -12.75
CA PRO A 112 -3.42 -12.48 -14.04
C PRO A 112 -4.70 -11.73 -14.45
N GLU A 113 -5.65 -11.53 -13.55
CA GLU A 113 -6.87 -10.78 -13.85
C GLU A 113 -6.59 -9.29 -14.07
N ILE A 114 -5.68 -8.70 -13.29
CA ILE A 114 -5.26 -7.29 -13.48
C ILE A 114 -4.70 -7.09 -14.89
N LEU A 115 -3.89 -8.02 -15.37
CA LEU A 115 -3.22 -7.93 -16.67
C LEU A 115 -4.07 -8.46 -17.84
N GLY A 116 -5.24 -9.04 -17.56
CA GLY A 116 -6.10 -9.61 -18.60
C GLY A 116 -5.59 -10.93 -19.18
N LEU A 117 -4.87 -11.67 -18.38
CA LEU A 117 -4.33 -12.98 -18.78
C LEU A 117 -5.31 -14.12 -18.48
#